data_51fe127cc5e149d3da63fd4a363dba88
#
_entry.id   51fe127cc5e149d3da63fd4a363dba88
#
_cell.length_a   1.000
_cell.length_b   1.000
_cell.length_c   1.000
_cell.angle_alpha   90.00
_cell.angle_beta   90.00
_cell.angle_gamma   90.00
#
_symmetry.space_group_name_H-M   'P 1'
#
loop_
_entity.id
_entity.type
_entity.pdbx_description
1 polymer ?
#
loop_
_entity_poly.entity_id
_entity_poly.type
_entity_poly.pdbx_seq_one_letter_code
_entity_poly.pdbx_strand_id
1 'polypeptide(L)'
;MDIMDKEILIDEPDKNIRIITINRIKKRNALSNELIIEIANHLTNFQKDKNIRCIIITGSKGFFSAGSDITEMSKDGFKAINNELRNKSWEIIENFEKPIICCVDGFCIGAGLELMLLCDLIISSKNSNSDLQK
;
A
#
# COMPACT_ATOMS: atom_id res chain seq x y z
N MET A 1 17.94 -12.11 2.84
CA MET A 1 17.11 -11.57 1.73
C MET A 1 17.72 -10.26 1.28
N ASP A 2 18.01 -10.14 -0.01
CA ASP A 2 18.48 -8.88 -0.59
C ASP A 2 17.36 -7.83 -0.45
N ILE A 3 17.76 -6.57 -0.27
CA ILE A 3 16.82 -5.45 -0.17
C ILE A 3 15.95 -5.33 -1.43
N MET A 4 16.48 -5.75 -2.58
CA MET A 4 15.78 -5.76 -3.87
C MET A 4 14.62 -6.76 -3.93
N ASP A 5 14.62 -7.76 -3.05
CA ASP A 5 13.57 -8.79 -2.99
C ASP A 5 12.44 -8.44 -2.01
N LYS A 6 12.59 -7.37 -1.24
CA LYS A 6 11.53 -6.92 -0.32
C LYS A 6 10.38 -6.28 -1.09
N GLU A 7 9.17 -6.69 -0.78
CA GLU A 7 7.97 -6.15 -1.39
C GLU A 7 7.55 -4.79 -0.82
N ILE A 8 8.03 -4.46 0.37
CA ILE A 8 7.86 -3.15 1.00
C ILE A 8 9.24 -2.60 1.34
N LEU A 9 9.50 -1.38 0.90
CA LEU A 9 10.68 -0.62 1.29
C LEU A 9 10.27 0.50 2.21
N ILE A 10 11.03 0.69 3.29
CA ILE A 10 10.80 1.77 4.25
C ILE A 10 11.99 2.72 4.19
N ASP A 11 11.69 4.00 3.94
CA ASP A 11 12.68 5.06 3.96
C ASP A 11 12.37 6.07 5.05
N GLU A 12 13.41 6.66 5.58
CA GLU A 12 13.37 7.65 6.64
C GLU A 12 14.10 8.93 6.19
N PRO A 13 13.46 9.75 5.31
CA PRO A 13 14.09 10.97 4.80
C PRO A 13 14.30 12.02 5.89
N ASP A 14 13.50 11.94 6.95
CA ASP A 14 13.52 12.81 8.11
C ASP A 14 13.00 12.03 9.30
N LYS A 15 13.40 12.40 10.53
CA LYS A 15 12.95 11.70 11.74
C LYS A 15 11.43 11.70 11.92
N ASN A 16 10.75 12.67 11.33
CA ASN A 16 9.29 12.83 11.44
C ASN A 16 8.52 12.19 10.30
N ILE A 17 9.20 11.67 9.27
CA ILE A 17 8.57 11.15 8.05
C ILE A 17 9.04 9.73 7.77
N ARG A 18 8.11 8.88 7.38
CA ARG A 18 8.40 7.55 6.84
C ARG A 18 7.77 7.42 5.46
N ILE A 19 8.51 6.79 4.54
CA ILE A 19 8.01 6.48 3.21
C ILE A 19 7.85 4.96 3.11
N ILE A 20 6.66 4.53 2.78
CA ILE A 20 6.34 3.14 2.45
C ILE A 20 6.30 3.04 0.94
N THR A 21 7.22 2.29 0.34
CA THR A 21 7.25 2.05 -1.09
C THR A 21 6.83 0.62 -1.38
N ILE A 22 5.77 0.45 -2.18
CA ILE A 22 5.35 -0.84 -2.68
C ILE A 22 6.34 -1.23 -3.79
N ASN A 23 7.06 -2.34 -3.59
CA ASN A 23 8.16 -2.76 -4.45
C ASN A 23 7.96 -4.19 -4.96
N ARG A 24 6.81 -4.43 -5.56
CA ARG A 24 6.43 -5.73 -6.10
C ARG A 24 6.36 -5.67 -7.61
N ILE A 25 7.47 -5.27 -8.23
CA ILE A 25 7.54 -4.89 -9.65
C ILE A 25 7.09 -6.00 -10.58
N LYS A 26 7.51 -7.24 -10.34
CA LYS A 26 7.15 -8.41 -11.16
C LYS A 26 5.64 -8.70 -11.17
N LYS A 27 4.91 -8.23 -10.18
CA LYS A 27 3.46 -8.36 -10.06
C LYS A 27 2.74 -7.03 -10.25
N ARG A 28 3.43 -6.01 -10.80
CA ARG A 28 2.89 -4.66 -10.99
C ARG A 28 2.29 -4.07 -9.73
N ASN A 29 2.94 -4.34 -8.60
CA ASN A 29 2.51 -3.91 -7.26
C ASN A 29 1.10 -4.40 -6.89
N ALA A 30 0.70 -5.57 -7.38
CA ALA A 30 -0.54 -6.20 -6.95
C ALA A 30 -0.54 -6.41 -5.44
N LEU A 31 -1.67 -6.11 -4.79
CA LEU A 31 -1.82 -6.18 -3.34
C LEU A 31 -2.24 -7.60 -2.93
N SER A 32 -1.27 -8.38 -2.45
CA SER A 32 -1.54 -9.65 -1.79
C SER A 32 -2.05 -9.40 -0.37
N ASN A 33 -2.66 -10.41 0.24
CA ASN A 33 -3.06 -10.30 1.64
C ASN A 33 -1.86 -10.04 2.55
N GLU A 34 -0.74 -10.71 2.30
CA GLU A 34 0.51 -10.50 3.04
C GLU A 34 1.01 -9.06 2.95
N LEU A 35 0.94 -8.46 1.75
CA LEU A 35 1.37 -7.09 1.54
C LEU A 35 0.51 -6.10 2.34
N ILE A 36 -0.80 -6.26 2.31
CA ILE A 36 -1.73 -5.42 3.09
C ILE A 36 -1.48 -5.57 4.59
N ILE A 37 -1.26 -6.79 5.05
CA ILE A 37 -0.94 -7.06 6.45
C ILE A 37 0.39 -6.38 6.83
N GLU A 38 1.39 -6.44 5.97
CA GLU A 38 2.69 -5.81 6.21
C GLU A 38 2.57 -4.28 6.29
N ILE A 39 1.81 -3.66 5.39
CA ILE A 39 1.53 -2.22 5.44
C ILE A 39 0.87 -1.86 6.78
N ALA A 40 -0.15 -2.60 7.19
CA ALA A 40 -0.85 -2.36 8.45
C ALA A 40 0.08 -2.50 9.65
N ASN A 41 0.98 -3.48 9.64
CA ASN A 41 1.96 -3.68 10.71
C ASN A 41 2.93 -2.50 10.81
N HIS A 42 3.43 -2.00 9.68
CA HIS A 42 4.27 -0.81 9.67
C HIS A 42 3.53 0.40 10.23
N LEU A 43 2.29 0.63 9.79
CA LEU A 43 1.48 1.74 10.29
C LEU A 43 1.24 1.64 11.80
N THR A 44 0.96 0.44 12.30
CA THR A 44 0.79 0.21 13.74
C THR A 44 2.04 0.63 14.52
N ASN A 45 3.22 0.27 14.02
CA ASN A 45 4.48 0.66 14.64
C ASN A 45 4.72 2.17 14.55
N PHE A 46 4.44 2.77 13.41
CA PHE A 46 4.59 4.21 13.21
C PHE A 46 3.62 5.02 14.07
N GLN A 47 2.44 4.48 14.35
CA GLN A 47 1.46 5.11 15.23
C GLN A 47 2.03 5.30 16.65
N LYS A 48 2.81 4.34 17.12
CA LYS A 48 3.38 4.35 18.47
C LYS A 48 4.58 5.29 18.63
N ASP A 49 5.24 5.63 17.54
CA ASP A 49 6.43 6.50 17.57
C ASP A 49 6.02 7.96 17.53
N LYS A 50 6.22 8.66 18.64
CA LYS A 50 5.84 10.07 18.79
C LYS A 50 6.60 11.02 17.86
N ASN A 51 7.77 10.62 17.37
CA ASN A 51 8.55 11.42 16.44
C ASN A 51 7.97 11.39 15.03
N ILE A 52 7.32 10.30 14.65
CA ILE A 52 6.73 10.16 13.31
C ILE A 52 5.43 10.95 13.24
N ARG A 53 5.35 11.88 12.28
CA ARG A 53 4.22 12.80 12.13
C ARG A 53 3.49 12.64 10.81
N CYS A 54 4.11 12.03 9.82
CA CYS A 54 3.52 11.88 8.49
C CYS A 54 4.07 10.64 7.80
N ILE A 55 3.20 9.95 7.07
CA ILE A 55 3.55 8.78 6.26
C ILE A 55 3.30 9.12 4.80
N ILE A 56 4.21 8.71 3.93
CA ILE A 56 4.03 8.74 2.49
C ILE A 56 3.94 7.31 2.00
N ILE A 57 2.92 6.99 1.22
CA ILE A 57 2.80 5.69 0.55
C ILE A 57 2.96 5.93 -0.95
N THR A 58 3.84 5.19 -1.58
CA THR A 58 4.09 5.29 -3.02
C THR A 58 4.34 3.90 -3.61
N GLY A 59 4.33 3.84 -4.94
CA GLY A 59 4.71 2.65 -5.68
C GLY A 59 6.04 2.82 -6.38
N SER A 60 6.30 1.98 -7.37
CA SER A 60 7.57 1.96 -8.10
C SER A 60 7.34 1.82 -9.60
N LYS A 61 8.22 2.46 -10.38
CA LYS A 61 8.37 2.30 -11.85
C LYS A 61 7.06 2.25 -12.66
N GLY A 62 6.26 3.30 -12.56
CA GLY A 62 5.07 3.45 -13.39
C GLY A 62 3.84 2.70 -12.91
N PHE A 63 3.91 2.08 -11.74
CA PHE A 63 2.77 1.45 -11.08
C PHE A 63 2.70 1.87 -9.62
N PHE A 64 1.55 2.38 -9.21
CA PHE A 64 1.24 2.45 -7.79
C PHE A 64 0.77 1.06 -7.35
N SER A 65 -0.29 0.56 -7.96
CA SER A 65 -0.75 -0.81 -7.77
C SER A 65 -1.71 -1.24 -8.89
N ALA A 66 -1.56 -2.47 -9.35
CA ALA A 66 -2.44 -3.10 -10.32
C ALA A 66 -3.69 -3.75 -9.69
N GLY A 67 -3.90 -3.55 -8.39
CA GLY A 67 -5.07 -4.08 -7.69
C GLY A 67 -4.78 -5.35 -6.90
N SER A 68 -5.82 -6.13 -6.63
CA SER A 68 -5.69 -7.38 -5.88
C SER A 68 -4.84 -8.40 -6.64
N ASP A 69 -4.15 -9.26 -5.88
CA ASP A 69 -3.33 -10.32 -6.46
C ASP A 69 -4.25 -11.39 -7.09
N ILE A 70 -4.28 -11.42 -8.43
CA ILE A 70 -5.12 -12.35 -9.20
C ILE A 70 -4.71 -13.80 -8.94
N THR A 71 -3.42 -14.06 -8.76
CA THR A 71 -2.93 -15.41 -8.49
C THR A 71 -3.45 -15.91 -7.14
N GLU A 72 -3.42 -15.07 -6.12
CA GLU A 72 -3.95 -15.39 -4.81
C GLU A 72 -5.47 -15.61 -4.86
N MET A 73 -6.19 -14.73 -5.55
CA MET A 73 -7.63 -14.86 -5.73
C MET A 73 -8.02 -16.11 -6.51
N SER A 74 -7.26 -16.45 -7.54
CA SER A 74 -7.47 -17.66 -8.34
C SER A 74 -7.23 -18.93 -7.53
N LYS A 75 -6.22 -18.92 -6.65
CA LYS A 75 -5.86 -20.08 -5.82
C LYS A 75 -6.81 -20.28 -4.65
N ASP A 76 -7.11 -19.22 -3.93
CA ASP A 76 -7.86 -19.29 -2.67
C ASP A 76 -9.32 -18.87 -2.79
N GLY A 77 -9.70 -18.29 -3.92
CA GLY A 77 -11.07 -17.90 -4.22
C GLY A 77 -11.66 -16.97 -3.17
N PHE A 78 -12.85 -17.30 -2.68
CA PHE A 78 -13.56 -16.52 -1.68
C PHE A 78 -12.77 -16.35 -0.37
N LYS A 79 -11.93 -17.32 -0.03
CA LYS A 79 -11.09 -17.26 1.19
C LYS A 79 -10.05 -16.14 1.11
N ALA A 80 -9.55 -15.81 -0.07
CA ALA A 80 -8.60 -14.73 -0.25
C ALA A 80 -9.22 -13.37 0.14
N ILE A 81 -10.48 -13.18 -0.22
CA ILE A 81 -11.21 -11.94 0.07
C ILE A 81 -11.73 -11.93 1.52
N ASN A 82 -12.24 -13.07 1.97
CA ASN A 82 -12.84 -13.20 3.30
C ASN A 82 -11.82 -13.65 4.36
N ASN A 83 -10.65 -13.03 4.34
CA ASN A 83 -9.58 -13.26 5.29
C ASN A 83 -9.69 -12.27 6.44
N GLU A 84 -9.88 -12.78 7.67
CA GLU A 84 -10.07 -11.94 8.85
C GLU A 84 -8.88 -11.00 9.09
N LEU A 85 -7.66 -11.52 8.97
CA LEU A 85 -6.45 -10.72 9.19
C LEU A 85 -6.30 -9.64 8.12
N ARG A 86 -6.64 -9.95 6.86
CA ARG A 86 -6.69 -8.95 5.78
C ARG A 86 -7.70 -7.86 6.10
N ASN A 87 -8.90 -8.23 6.53
CA ASN A 87 -9.95 -7.26 6.84
C ASN A 87 -9.56 -6.35 8.00
N LYS A 88 -8.98 -6.90 9.05
CA LYS A 88 -8.43 -6.12 10.16
C LYS A 88 -7.33 -5.18 9.71
N SER A 89 -6.49 -5.62 8.78
CA SER A 89 -5.41 -4.80 8.24
C SER A 89 -5.95 -3.60 7.47
N TRP A 90 -6.98 -3.78 6.66
CA TRP A 90 -7.67 -2.66 5.98
C TRP A 90 -8.27 -1.68 6.98
N GLU A 91 -8.86 -2.17 8.07
CA GLU A 91 -9.39 -1.32 9.15
C GLU A 91 -8.28 -0.51 9.82
N ILE A 92 -7.11 -1.09 10.05
CA ILE A 92 -5.96 -0.38 10.62
C ILE A 92 -5.52 0.76 9.71
N ILE A 93 -5.47 0.52 8.40
CA ILE A 93 -5.10 1.54 7.42
C ILE A 93 -6.14 2.67 7.43
N GLU A 94 -7.42 2.32 7.39
CA GLU A 94 -8.52 3.27 7.38
C GLU A 94 -8.54 4.15 8.63
N ASN A 95 -8.25 3.58 9.78
CA ASN A 95 -8.33 4.26 11.08
C ASN A 95 -6.99 4.83 11.57
N PHE A 96 -5.97 4.82 10.73
CA PHE A 96 -4.67 5.40 11.08
C PHE A 96 -4.83 6.90 11.37
N GLU A 97 -4.29 7.34 12.51
CA GLU A 97 -4.55 8.70 13.01
C GLU A 97 -3.59 9.77 12.50
N LYS A 98 -2.42 9.37 12.00
CA LYS A 98 -1.47 10.34 11.45
C LYS A 98 -1.74 10.57 9.97
N PRO A 99 -1.38 11.75 9.42
CA PRO A 99 -1.56 12.01 7.99
C PRO A 99 -0.83 11.01 7.09
N ILE A 100 -1.53 10.53 6.08
CA ILE A 100 -0.94 9.71 5.02
C ILE A 100 -1.08 10.47 3.70
N ILE A 101 0.05 10.68 3.03
CA ILE A 101 0.10 11.24 1.68
C ILE A 101 0.36 10.10 0.71
N CYS A 102 -0.50 9.95 -0.28
CA CYS A 102 -0.31 8.97 -1.34
C CYS A 102 0.31 9.64 -2.56
N CYS A 103 1.45 9.13 -3.01
CA CYS A 103 2.12 9.61 -4.22
C CYS A 103 1.94 8.57 -5.32
N VAL A 104 1.19 8.91 -6.36
CA VAL A 104 0.83 8.01 -7.45
C VAL A 104 1.56 8.40 -8.72
N ASP A 105 2.35 7.48 -9.25
CA ASP A 105 2.95 7.61 -10.57
C ASP A 105 2.61 6.36 -11.38
N GLY A 106 1.91 6.54 -12.51
CA GLY A 106 1.47 5.46 -13.36
C GLY A 106 0.11 4.88 -12.96
N PHE A 107 -0.03 3.57 -13.08
CA PHE A 107 -1.32 2.89 -12.91
C PHE A 107 -1.69 2.68 -11.45
N CYS A 108 -2.96 2.95 -11.13
CA CYS A 108 -3.55 2.72 -9.81
C CYS A 108 -4.99 2.26 -10.02
N ILE A 109 -5.23 0.97 -9.92
CA ILE A 109 -6.53 0.37 -10.23
C ILE A 109 -7.00 -0.60 -9.13
N GLY A 110 -8.30 -0.85 -9.08
CA GLY A 110 -8.91 -1.81 -8.17
C GLY A 110 -8.58 -1.53 -6.70
N ALA A 111 -8.07 -2.53 -5.99
CA ALA A 111 -7.67 -2.41 -4.59
C ALA A 111 -6.57 -1.36 -4.39
N GLY A 112 -5.74 -1.11 -5.40
CA GLY A 112 -4.77 -0.01 -5.36
C GLY A 112 -5.45 1.34 -5.24
N LEU A 113 -6.53 1.55 -5.98
CA LEU A 113 -7.34 2.76 -5.89
C LEU A 113 -8.03 2.86 -4.52
N GLU A 114 -8.51 1.73 -3.98
CA GLU A 114 -9.08 1.70 -2.63
C GLU A 114 -8.07 2.14 -1.58
N LEU A 115 -6.82 1.65 -1.67
CA LEU A 115 -5.74 2.06 -0.77
C LEU A 115 -5.46 3.56 -0.91
N MET A 116 -5.36 4.05 -2.15
CA MET A 116 -5.16 5.48 -2.42
C MET A 116 -6.24 6.34 -1.78
N LEU A 117 -7.50 5.93 -1.90
CA LEU A 117 -8.64 6.69 -1.37
C LEU A 117 -8.72 6.70 0.17
N LEU A 118 -8.04 5.79 0.84
CA LEU A 118 -7.92 5.81 2.31
C LEU A 118 -6.89 6.82 2.80
N CYS A 119 -6.04 7.33 1.92
CA CYS A 119 -5.05 8.33 2.28
C CYS A 119 -5.68 9.73 2.40
N ASP A 120 -5.05 10.60 3.19
CA ASP A 120 -5.59 11.94 3.47
C ASP A 120 -5.36 12.93 2.33
N LEU A 121 -4.21 12.82 1.66
CA LEU A 121 -3.85 13.63 0.50
C LEU A 121 -3.32 12.73 -0.60
N ILE A 122 -3.60 13.11 -1.84
CA ILE A 122 -3.17 12.37 -3.01
C ILE A 122 -2.41 13.33 -3.93
N ILE A 123 -1.17 12.95 -4.25
CA ILE A 123 -0.36 13.64 -5.26
C ILE A 123 -0.17 12.67 -6.42
N SER A 124 -0.54 13.09 -7.61
CA SER A 124 -0.51 12.24 -8.79
C SER A 124 0.31 12.90 -9.89
N SER A 125 1.12 12.12 -10.59
CA SER A 125 1.80 12.60 -11.78
C SER A 125 0.80 12.81 -12.93
N LYS A 126 1.18 13.61 -13.93
CA LYS A 126 0.33 13.84 -15.11
C LYS A 126 0.08 12.59 -15.93
N ASN A 127 0.94 11.59 -15.81
CA ASN A 127 0.84 10.33 -16.55
C ASN A 127 0.14 9.22 -15.78
N SER A 128 -0.48 9.54 -14.64
CA SER A 128 -1.18 8.55 -13.84
C SER A 128 -2.56 8.25 -14.38
N ASN A 129 -2.94 6.97 -14.32
CA ASN A 129 -4.27 6.48 -14.66
C ASN A 129 -4.85 5.74 -13.47
N SER A 130 -6.03 6.15 -13.04
CA SER A 130 -6.72 5.53 -11.89
C SER A 130 -8.09 5.04 -12.33
N ASP A 131 -8.40 3.79 -12.03
CA ASP A 131 -9.67 3.19 -12.37
C ASP A 131 -10.06 2.12 -11.36
N LEU A 132 -11.36 2.05 -11.06
CA LEU A 132 -11.97 1.00 -10.25
C LEU A 132 -12.43 -0.12 -11.19
N GLN A 133 -11.54 -1.06 -11.47
CA GLN A 133 -11.92 -2.27 -12.20
C GLN A 133 -12.38 -3.35 -11.22
N LYS A 134 -13.55 -3.84 -11.51
CA LYS A 134 -14.12 -4.97 -10.77
C LYS A 134 -13.52 -6.29 -11.22
#